data_ebc2496e23576d0b1e3190d54367a131
#
_entry.id   ebc2496e23576d0b1e3190d54367a131
#
_cell.length_a   1.000
_cell.length_b   1.000
_cell.length_c   1.000
_cell.angle_alpha   90.00
_cell.angle_beta   90.00
_cell.angle_gamma   90.00
#
_symmetry.space_group_name_H-M   'P 1'
#
loop_
_entity.id
_entity.type
_entity.pdbx_description
1 polymer ?
#
loop_
_entity_poly.entity_id
_entity_poly.type
_entity_poly.pdbx_seq_one_letter_code
_entity_poly.pdbx_strand_id
1 'polypeptide(L)'
;MNSRGIRIVSALSPLLLTVLTVFASQALAQIQHVKDMNTEQIRALDRDKTVVLLPGGILEQHGPYLPAFADGYQNERLTQELANAIVERPGWQVLVFPLIPLGVGGANEIGSKFVFSGTYAVRFATLRAVFMDLATELGEQGFRWVFVIHLHGAPNHNRALDQAGDYFHDTYGGHMVNLTGLLPAREARAEAAQQLMSEEARQEEGFAAHASMNETSRLLFLRPDLVQPAYKQAPPHTGRSMLDLILIAQTEHWPGYFGSPRLASAAAGATLWKRFSARFVEVALQILDGLDDRQMKRLGDVTRTIAANATIDNAALEHDRSSASKQEEWLRSKGLE
;
A
#
# COMPACT_ATOMS: atom_id res chain seq x y z
N MET A 1 29.28 -70.99 -10.88
CA MET A 1 28.51 -70.16 -11.80
C MET A 1 28.33 -68.79 -11.09
N ASN A 2 29.14 -67.79 -11.49
CA ASN A 2 29.18 -66.45 -10.90
C ASN A 2 28.29 -65.55 -11.71
N SER A 3 27.24 -64.96 -11.08
CA SER A 3 26.48 -63.88 -11.65
C SER A 3 26.94 -62.57 -10.99
N ARG A 4 27.66 -61.72 -11.74
CA ARG A 4 28.03 -60.35 -11.35
C ARG A 4 26.84 -59.41 -11.62
N GLY A 5 26.25 -58.86 -10.57
CA GLY A 5 25.29 -57.78 -10.68
C GLY A 5 26.01 -56.44 -10.96
N ILE A 6 25.65 -55.80 -12.07
CA ILE A 6 26.12 -54.47 -12.44
C ILE A 6 25.29 -53.45 -11.65
N ARG A 7 25.95 -52.69 -10.76
CA ARG A 7 25.37 -51.49 -10.15
C ARG A 7 25.58 -50.29 -11.10
N ILE A 8 24.50 -49.80 -11.70
CA ILE A 8 24.51 -48.54 -12.41
C ILE A 8 24.38 -47.42 -11.34
N VAL A 9 25.49 -46.74 -11.09
CA VAL A 9 25.49 -45.50 -10.30
C VAL A 9 25.17 -44.37 -11.28
N SER A 10 23.97 -43.84 -11.22
CA SER A 10 23.57 -42.62 -11.97
C SER A 10 24.27 -41.44 -11.35
N ALA A 11 25.38 -41.01 -11.94
CA ALA A 11 26.01 -39.73 -11.62
C ALA A 11 25.15 -38.59 -12.20
N LEU A 12 24.34 -37.95 -11.38
CA LEU A 12 23.71 -36.66 -11.72
C LEU A 12 24.80 -35.64 -11.98
N SER A 13 24.81 -35.11 -13.18
CA SER A 13 25.86 -34.23 -13.71
C SER A 13 25.97 -32.95 -12.84
N PRO A 14 27.17 -32.59 -12.33
CA PRO A 14 27.36 -31.37 -11.54
C PRO A 14 27.06 -30.11 -12.31
N LEU A 15 26.94 -30.16 -13.65
CA LEU A 15 26.61 -29.05 -14.52
C LEU A 15 25.20 -28.52 -14.29
N LEU A 16 24.23 -29.41 -13.97
CA LEU A 16 22.82 -29.00 -13.74
C LEU A 16 22.66 -28.24 -12.43
N LEU A 17 23.42 -28.59 -11.41
CA LEU A 17 23.40 -27.92 -10.11
C LEU A 17 24.02 -26.50 -10.18
N THR A 18 25.10 -26.39 -10.98
CA THR A 18 25.81 -25.10 -11.15
C THR A 18 24.96 -24.08 -11.94
N VAL A 19 24.20 -24.54 -12.94
CA VAL A 19 23.31 -23.68 -13.74
C VAL A 19 22.14 -23.16 -12.87
N LEU A 20 21.53 -24.01 -12.05
CA LEU A 20 20.44 -23.61 -11.14
C LEU A 20 20.91 -22.60 -10.07
N THR A 21 22.12 -22.76 -9.53
CA THR A 21 22.66 -21.83 -8.55
C THR A 21 23.04 -20.47 -9.16
N VAL A 22 23.51 -20.44 -10.41
CA VAL A 22 23.82 -19.19 -11.14
C VAL A 22 22.55 -18.39 -11.45
N PHE A 23 21.47 -19.03 -11.88
CA PHE A 23 20.18 -18.36 -12.14
C PHE A 23 19.54 -17.82 -10.86
N ALA A 24 19.57 -18.57 -9.77
CA ALA A 24 19.06 -18.11 -8.47
C ALA A 24 19.91 -16.94 -7.91
N SER A 25 21.22 -16.96 -8.11
CA SER A 25 22.13 -15.87 -7.74
C SER A 25 21.91 -14.61 -8.57
N GLN A 26 21.61 -14.72 -9.87
CA GLN A 26 21.29 -13.58 -10.73
C GLN A 26 19.93 -12.95 -10.38
N ALA A 27 18.91 -13.74 -10.05
CA ALA A 27 17.61 -13.21 -9.64
C ALA A 27 17.70 -12.46 -8.29
N LEU A 28 18.50 -12.96 -7.35
CA LEU A 28 18.76 -12.28 -6.06
C LEU A 28 19.59 -10.99 -6.24
N ALA A 29 20.43 -10.90 -7.27
CA ALA A 29 21.18 -9.69 -7.60
C ALA A 29 20.33 -8.60 -8.27
N GLN A 30 19.13 -8.93 -8.77
CA GLN A 30 18.25 -7.98 -9.44
C GLN A 30 17.31 -7.23 -8.48
N ILE A 31 17.01 -7.80 -7.30
CA ILE A 31 16.28 -7.10 -6.22
C ILE A 31 17.31 -6.63 -5.19
N GLN A 32 17.47 -5.33 -5.10
CA GLN A 32 18.44 -4.69 -4.22
C GLN A 32 17.74 -3.76 -3.24
N HIS A 33 18.24 -3.71 -2.01
CA HIS A 33 17.71 -2.83 -0.97
C HIS A 33 18.69 -1.67 -0.78
N VAL A 34 18.22 -0.43 -0.98
CA VAL A 34 19.09 0.76 -0.89
C VAL A 34 19.83 0.85 0.45
N LYS A 35 19.20 0.40 1.54
CA LYS A 35 19.80 0.38 2.89
C LYS A 35 21.05 -0.50 3.03
N ASP A 36 21.24 -1.47 2.11
CA ASP A 36 22.32 -2.45 2.13
C ASP A 36 23.37 -2.14 1.05
N MET A 37 23.21 -1.02 0.29
CA MET A 37 24.06 -0.64 -0.83
C MET A 37 24.98 0.53 -0.49
N ASN A 38 26.17 0.50 -1.04
CA ASN A 38 27.08 1.65 -1.03
C ASN A 38 26.92 2.50 -2.30
N THR A 39 27.59 3.65 -2.31
CA THR A 39 27.52 4.65 -3.39
C THR A 39 27.88 4.07 -4.76
N GLU A 40 28.93 3.22 -4.85
CA GLU A 40 29.37 2.65 -6.12
C GLU A 40 28.34 1.66 -6.68
N GLN A 41 27.72 0.87 -5.81
CA GLN A 41 26.64 -0.06 -6.21
C GLN A 41 25.42 0.71 -6.73
N ILE A 42 25.05 1.83 -6.06
CA ILE A 42 23.94 2.67 -6.51
C ILE A 42 24.27 3.36 -7.85
N ARG A 43 25.51 3.83 -8.04
CA ARG A 43 25.97 4.42 -9.31
C ARG A 43 25.91 3.44 -10.48
N ALA A 44 26.19 2.17 -10.21
CA ALA A 44 26.20 1.12 -11.24
C ALA A 44 24.81 0.69 -11.72
N LEU A 45 23.71 1.14 -11.08
CA LEU A 45 22.35 0.83 -11.52
C LEU A 45 22.03 1.45 -12.87
N ASP A 46 21.40 0.69 -13.74
CA ASP A 46 20.82 1.20 -15.01
C ASP A 46 19.55 2.01 -14.70
N ARG A 47 19.59 3.31 -14.95
CA ARG A 47 18.51 4.26 -14.63
C ARG A 47 17.25 4.03 -15.46
N ASP A 48 17.37 3.51 -16.67
CA ASP A 48 16.26 3.24 -17.58
C ASP A 48 15.60 1.88 -17.30
N LYS A 49 16.31 0.96 -16.64
CA LYS A 49 15.86 -0.41 -16.34
C LYS A 49 15.75 -0.73 -14.85
N THR A 50 15.95 0.25 -13.99
CA THR A 50 15.77 0.10 -12.54
C THR A 50 14.45 0.73 -12.10
N VAL A 51 13.59 -0.07 -11.48
CA VAL A 51 12.36 0.41 -10.83
C VAL A 51 12.65 0.64 -9.35
N VAL A 52 12.45 1.87 -8.89
CA VAL A 52 12.50 2.22 -7.48
C VAL A 52 11.14 1.92 -6.83
N LEU A 53 11.12 1.13 -5.78
CA LEU A 53 9.93 0.86 -4.98
C LEU A 53 10.00 1.64 -3.67
N LEU A 54 9.02 2.50 -3.42
CA LEU A 54 8.82 3.26 -2.20
C LEU A 54 7.66 2.66 -1.40
N PRO A 55 7.89 1.61 -0.59
CA PRO A 55 6.85 1.06 0.27
C PRO A 55 6.58 1.97 1.45
N GLY A 56 5.35 1.96 1.94
CA GLY A 56 4.99 2.73 3.11
C GLY A 56 3.65 2.34 3.70
N GLY A 57 2.96 3.31 4.23
CA GLY A 57 1.66 3.16 4.85
C GLY A 57 1.53 4.11 6.03
N ILE A 58 0.31 4.28 6.51
CA ILE A 58 0.03 5.06 7.71
C ILE A 58 0.08 4.16 8.95
N LEU A 59 0.51 4.70 10.08
CA LEU A 59 0.16 4.15 11.39
C LEU A 59 -1.24 4.64 11.73
N GLU A 60 -2.22 3.77 11.55
CA GLU A 60 -3.64 4.07 11.69
C GLU A 60 -4.32 3.03 12.58
N GLN A 61 -5.18 3.50 13.46
CA GLN A 61 -6.06 2.62 14.20
C GLN A 61 -6.91 1.74 13.25
N HIS A 62 -7.07 0.48 13.57
CA HIS A 62 -7.94 -0.47 12.84
C HIS A 62 -8.87 -1.21 13.82
N GLY A 63 -9.46 -0.44 14.74
CA GLY A 63 -10.31 -0.97 15.78
C GLY A 63 -9.57 -1.87 16.77
N PRO A 64 -10.31 -2.63 17.62
CA PRO A 64 -9.71 -3.47 18.66
C PRO A 64 -9.18 -4.81 18.14
N TYR A 65 -9.34 -5.13 16.85
CA TYR A 65 -9.07 -6.47 16.34
C TYR A 65 -7.84 -6.56 15.43
N LEU A 66 -7.43 -5.47 14.81
CA LEU A 66 -6.31 -5.42 13.88
C LEU A 66 -5.19 -4.51 14.41
N PRO A 67 -3.94 -4.73 13.99
CA PRO A 67 -2.84 -3.87 14.39
C PRO A 67 -2.92 -2.49 13.69
N ALA A 68 -2.39 -1.45 14.35
CA ALA A 68 -2.35 -0.10 13.78
C ALA A 68 -1.49 0.01 12.50
N PHE A 69 -0.67 -0.97 12.19
CA PHE A 69 0.14 -1.03 10.97
C PHE A 69 -0.42 -2.01 9.93
N ALA A 70 -1.74 -2.22 9.91
CA ALA A 70 -2.39 -3.15 8.98
C ALA A 70 -2.08 -2.85 7.51
N ASP A 71 -2.07 -1.57 7.12
CA ASP A 71 -1.70 -1.13 5.77
C ASP A 71 -0.24 -1.46 5.44
N GLY A 72 0.66 -1.23 6.37
CA GLY A 72 2.08 -1.47 6.18
C GLY A 72 2.41 -2.94 5.89
N TYR A 73 1.83 -3.88 6.63
CA TYR A 73 2.03 -5.32 6.37
C TYR A 73 1.54 -5.74 4.98
N GLN A 74 0.47 -5.12 4.50
CA GLN A 74 -0.02 -5.37 3.15
C GLN A 74 0.93 -4.77 2.10
N ASN A 75 1.47 -3.58 2.35
CA ASN A 75 2.41 -2.92 1.45
C ASN A 75 3.76 -3.66 1.38
N GLU A 76 4.25 -4.19 2.49
CA GLU A 76 5.45 -5.07 2.49
C GLU A 76 5.25 -6.27 1.56
N ARG A 77 4.10 -6.93 1.66
CA ARG A 77 3.79 -8.09 0.82
C ARG A 77 3.62 -7.71 -0.66
N LEU A 78 2.90 -6.61 -0.97
CA LEU A 78 2.76 -6.12 -2.34
C LEU A 78 4.10 -5.75 -2.96
N THR A 79 4.97 -5.10 -2.19
CA THR A 79 6.32 -4.74 -2.63
C THR A 79 7.12 -5.96 -3.04
N GLN A 80 7.08 -7.03 -2.23
CA GLN A 80 7.78 -8.27 -2.55
C GLN A 80 7.22 -8.95 -3.80
N GLU A 81 5.90 -9.02 -3.95
CA GLU A 81 5.25 -9.63 -5.13
C GLU A 81 5.56 -8.83 -6.40
N LEU A 82 5.51 -7.49 -6.32
CA LEU A 82 5.86 -6.62 -7.45
C LEU A 82 7.34 -6.72 -7.81
N ALA A 83 8.24 -6.69 -6.84
CA ALA A 83 9.67 -6.82 -7.07
C ALA A 83 9.99 -8.13 -7.81
N ASN A 84 9.42 -9.25 -7.36
CA ASN A 84 9.59 -10.55 -8.01
C ASN A 84 9.10 -10.52 -9.47
N ALA A 85 7.93 -9.95 -9.73
CA ALA A 85 7.36 -9.88 -11.08
C ALA A 85 8.19 -8.99 -12.03
N ILE A 86 8.75 -7.89 -11.52
CA ILE A 86 9.59 -7.00 -12.33
C ILE A 86 10.89 -7.69 -12.76
N VAL A 87 11.57 -8.41 -11.85
CA VAL A 87 12.84 -9.05 -12.16
C VAL A 87 12.71 -10.31 -13.04
N GLU A 88 11.51 -10.85 -13.20
CA GLU A 88 11.23 -11.87 -14.22
C GLU A 88 11.39 -11.33 -15.65
N ARG A 89 11.37 -10.00 -15.82
CA ARG A 89 11.57 -9.34 -17.11
C ARG A 89 13.06 -9.19 -17.41
N PRO A 90 13.56 -9.63 -18.58
CA PRO A 90 14.97 -9.57 -18.91
C PRO A 90 15.55 -8.15 -18.83
N GLY A 91 16.64 -7.99 -18.09
CA GLY A 91 17.37 -6.73 -17.95
C GLY A 91 16.76 -5.72 -16.96
N TRP A 92 15.61 -6.00 -16.34
CA TRP A 92 15.07 -5.14 -15.33
C TRP A 92 15.66 -5.42 -13.94
N GLN A 93 15.78 -4.37 -13.14
CA GLN A 93 16.25 -4.39 -11.76
C GLN A 93 15.26 -3.67 -10.86
N VAL A 94 15.29 -3.98 -9.58
CA VAL A 94 14.47 -3.32 -8.56
C VAL A 94 15.35 -2.78 -7.44
N LEU A 95 15.13 -1.51 -7.09
CA LEU A 95 15.71 -0.85 -5.93
C LEU A 95 14.62 -0.61 -4.88
N VAL A 96 14.64 -1.37 -3.79
CA VAL A 96 13.64 -1.27 -2.71
C VAL A 96 14.15 -0.32 -1.64
N PHE A 97 13.37 0.70 -1.33
CA PHE A 97 13.60 1.61 -0.22
C PHE A 97 13.10 1.02 1.10
N PRO A 98 13.63 1.49 2.25
CA PRO A 98 13.02 1.22 3.54
C PRO A 98 11.56 1.69 3.57
N LEU A 99 10.73 0.97 4.30
CA LEU A 99 9.33 1.32 4.46
C LEU A 99 9.19 2.68 5.15
N ILE A 100 8.33 3.56 4.61
CA ILE A 100 8.06 4.92 5.10
C ILE A 100 6.70 4.92 5.81
N PRO A 101 6.63 4.87 7.15
CA PRO A 101 5.38 4.73 7.89
C PRO A 101 4.69 6.10 8.12
N LEU A 102 4.54 6.88 7.06
CA LEU A 102 3.92 8.21 7.09
C LEU A 102 2.66 8.24 6.22
N GLY A 103 1.57 8.77 6.75
CA GLY A 103 0.32 8.91 6.01
C GLY A 103 -0.58 10.01 6.56
N VAL A 104 -1.65 10.28 5.82
CA VAL A 104 -2.62 11.35 6.09
C VAL A 104 -4.03 10.76 6.15
N GLY A 105 -4.86 11.23 7.05
CA GLY A 105 -6.30 10.95 7.00
C GLY A 105 -6.67 9.59 7.57
N GLY A 106 -6.51 9.38 8.87
CA GLY A 106 -7.02 8.19 9.52
C GLY A 106 -8.55 8.10 9.45
N ALA A 107 -9.12 6.88 9.45
CA ALA A 107 -10.57 6.67 9.41
C ALA A 107 -11.34 7.33 10.57
N ASN A 108 -10.66 7.65 11.67
CA ASN A 108 -11.22 8.45 12.75
C ASN A 108 -11.57 9.88 12.32
N GLU A 109 -10.94 10.41 11.29
CA GLU A 109 -11.25 11.74 10.73
C GLU A 109 -12.60 11.75 9.98
N ILE A 110 -13.13 10.60 9.57
CA ILE A 110 -14.49 10.47 9.03
C ILE A 110 -15.53 11.03 10.03
N GLY A 111 -15.32 10.78 11.32
CA GLY A 111 -16.12 11.35 12.42
C GLY A 111 -15.59 12.66 12.98
N SER A 112 -14.66 13.34 12.33
CA SER A 112 -13.95 14.54 12.81
C SER A 112 -13.22 14.32 14.15
N LYS A 113 -12.74 13.09 14.40
CA LYS A 113 -11.95 12.73 15.58
C LYS A 113 -10.46 12.78 15.23
N PHE A 114 -9.83 13.93 15.38
CA PHE A 114 -8.42 14.14 15.01
C PHE A 114 -7.42 13.61 16.05
N VAL A 115 -7.89 13.23 17.23
CA VAL A 115 -7.09 12.53 18.24
C VAL A 115 -7.73 11.17 18.49
N PHE A 116 -7.02 10.11 18.11
CA PHE A 116 -7.49 8.73 18.29
C PHE A 116 -6.31 7.80 18.55
N SER A 117 -6.43 6.94 19.57
CA SER A 117 -5.36 6.00 19.95
C SER A 117 -5.04 5.06 18.78
N GLY A 118 -3.78 4.98 18.39
CA GLY A 118 -3.31 4.13 17.31
C GLY A 118 -3.20 4.84 15.95
N THR A 119 -3.68 6.08 15.81
CA THR A 119 -3.47 6.90 14.60
C THR A 119 -2.39 7.95 14.84
N TYR A 120 -1.39 7.97 13.96
CA TYR A 120 -0.25 8.90 13.98
C TYR A 120 -0.07 9.50 12.58
N ALA A 121 -1.05 10.30 12.15
CA ALA A 121 -1.04 10.95 10.84
C ALA A 121 -0.11 12.16 10.83
N VAL A 122 0.48 12.43 9.65
CA VAL A 122 1.13 13.70 9.35
C VAL A 122 0.19 14.59 8.54
N ARG A 123 0.48 15.89 8.47
CA ARG A 123 -0.31 16.82 7.67
C ARG A 123 -0.20 16.51 6.17
N PHE A 124 -1.23 16.84 5.41
CA PHE A 124 -1.26 16.71 3.94
C PHE A 124 -0.03 17.35 3.27
N ALA A 125 0.28 18.59 3.64
CA ALA A 125 1.41 19.32 3.07
C ALA A 125 2.76 18.64 3.43
N THR A 126 2.88 18.06 4.62
CA THR A 126 4.08 17.35 5.05
C THR A 126 4.30 16.06 4.25
N LEU A 127 3.27 15.23 4.09
CA LEU A 127 3.38 14.00 3.29
C LEU A 127 3.77 14.34 1.84
N ARG A 128 3.07 15.31 1.25
CA ARG A 128 3.37 15.78 -0.11
C ARG A 128 4.81 16.27 -0.23
N ALA A 129 5.30 17.09 0.71
CA ALA A 129 6.66 17.61 0.69
C ALA A 129 7.69 16.48 0.76
N VAL A 130 7.54 15.52 1.67
CA VAL A 130 8.44 14.36 1.78
C VAL A 130 8.55 13.60 0.45
N PHE A 131 7.42 13.35 -0.22
CA PHE A 131 7.45 12.61 -1.49
C PHE A 131 7.91 13.48 -2.67
N MET A 132 7.70 14.80 -2.65
CA MET A 132 8.30 15.71 -3.64
C MET A 132 9.83 15.83 -3.46
N ASP A 133 10.34 15.85 -2.23
CA ASP A 133 11.77 15.84 -1.97
C ASP A 133 12.41 14.53 -2.45
N LEU A 134 11.79 13.37 -2.18
CA LEU A 134 12.25 12.09 -2.72
C LEU A 134 12.18 12.06 -4.26
N ALA A 135 11.12 12.63 -4.84
CA ALA A 135 11.00 12.77 -6.28
C ALA A 135 12.13 13.61 -6.87
N THR A 136 12.49 14.72 -6.23
CA THR A 136 13.64 15.55 -6.62
C THR A 136 14.93 14.75 -6.59
N GLU A 137 15.25 14.12 -5.47
CA GLU A 137 16.50 13.37 -5.31
C GLU A 137 16.62 12.21 -6.32
N LEU A 138 15.52 11.48 -6.55
CA LEU A 138 15.50 10.37 -7.52
C LEU A 138 15.59 10.88 -8.96
N GLY A 139 14.89 11.98 -9.28
CA GLY A 139 14.91 12.60 -10.61
C GLY A 139 16.28 13.17 -10.97
N GLU A 140 16.93 13.90 -10.05
CA GLU A 140 18.30 14.43 -10.22
C GLU A 140 19.34 13.31 -10.40
N GLN A 141 19.12 12.13 -9.78
CA GLN A 141 19.93 10.94 -10.00
C GLN A 141 19.61 10.19 -11.28
N GLY A 142 18.62 10.63 -12.06
CA GLY A 142 18.26 10.10 -13.37
C GLY A 142 17.35 8.87 -13.36
N PHE A 143 16.76 8.49 -12.22
CA PHE A 143 15.79 7.39 -12.19
C PHE A 143 14.53 7.77 -12.98
N ARG A 144 14.00 6.81 -13.73
CA ARG A 144 12.83 7.01 -14.61
C ARG A 144 11.56 6.37 -14.06
N TRP A 145 11.67 5.34 -13.24
CA TRP A 145 10.56 4.50 -12.79
C TRP A 145 10.54 4.46 -11.27
N VAL A 146 9.52 5.04 -10.68
CA VAL A 146 9.31 5.07 -9.22
C VAL A 146 7.89 4.62 -8.93
N PHE A 147 7.72 3.57 -8.16
CA PHE A 147 6.41 3.08 -7.74
C PHE A 147 6.22 3.27 -6.24
N VAL A 148 5.22 4.05 -5.88
CA VAL A 148 4.80 4.28 -4.49
C VAL A 148 3.75 3.24 -4.12
N ILE A 149 3.97 2.52 -3.03
CA ILE A 149 3.12 1.41 -2.57
C ILE A 149 2.62 1.75 -1.16
N HIS A 150 1.55 2.54 -1.10
CA HIS A 150 0.92 3.04 0.12
C HIS A 150 -0.57 2.72 0.13
N LEU A 151 -0.94 1.48 0.48
CA LEU A 151 -2.33 1.04 0.53
C LEU A 151 -3.07 1.74 1.68
N HIS A 152 -3.73 2.83 1.36
CA HIS A 152 -4.55 3.59 2.29
C HIS A 152 -5.68 4.28 1.53
N GLY A 153 -6.86 4.42 2.16
CA GLY A 153 -8.08 4.84 1.49
C GLY A 153 -8.35 6.34 1.51
N ALA A 154 -7.68 7.12 2.37
CA ALA A 154 -8.00 8.53 2.55
C ALA A 154 -7.73 9.36 1.27
N PRO A 155 -8.69 10.22 0.84
CA PRO A 155 -8.53 11.02 -0.38
C PRO A 155 -7.32 11.93 -0.35
N ASN A 156 -7.10 12.63 0.77
CA ASN A 156 -5.96 13.53 0.95
C ASN A 156 -4.61 12.81 0.92
N HIS A 157 -4.53 11.57 1.43
CA HIS A 157 -3.32 10.75 1.33
C HIS A 157 -2.95 10.47 -0.13
N ASN A 158 -3.92 9.93 -0.89
CA ASN A 158 -3.69 9.62 -2.30
C ASN A 158 -3.38 10.88 -3.11
N ARG A 159 -4.08 12.00 -2.87
CA ARG A 159 -3.81 13.27 -3.54
C ARG A 159 -2.39 13.80 -3.27
N ALA A 160 -1.87 13.65 -2.06
CA ALA A 160 -0.50 14.07 -1.74
C ALA A 160 0.54 13.29 -2.57
N LEU A 161 0.36 11.97 -2.67
CA LEU A 161 1.24 11.10 -3.44
C LEU A 161 1.09 11.31 -4.95
N ASP A 162 -0.15 11.49 -5.43
CA ASP A 162 -0.42 11.77 -6.85
C ASP A 162 0.23 13.11 -7.29
N GLN A 163 0.15 14.16 -6.46
CA GLN A 163 0.80 15.44 -6.74
C GLN A 163 2.33 15.35 -6.77
N ALA A 164 2.94 14.52 -5.94
CA ALA A 164 4.37 14.26 -6.01
C ALA A 164 4.75 13.51 -7.30
N GLY A 165 3.91 12.58 -7.75
CA GLY A 165 4.07 11.88 -9.01
C GLY A 165 3.94 12.81 -10.22
N ASP A 166 2.94 13.69 -10.23
CA ASP A 166 2.75 14.69 -11.28
C ASP A 166 3.96 15.64 -11.35
N TYR A 167 4.48 16.09 -10.20
CA TYR A 167 5.70 16.90 -10.13
C TYR A 167 6.92 16.17 -10.71
N PHE A 168 7.12 14.89 -10.36
CA PHE A 168 8.21 14.08 -10.89
C PHE A 168 8.15 13.98 -12.42
N HIS A 169 6.95 13.73 -12.95
CA HIS A 169 6.74 13.66 -14.38
C HIS A 169 7.04 14.98 -15.08
N ASP A 170 6.44 16.08 -14.59
CA ASP A 170 6.54 17.39 -15.23
C ASP A 170 7.97 17.96 -15.18
N THR A 171 8.74 17.60 -14.14
CA THR A 171 10.09 18.13 -13.93
C THR A 171 11.16 17.25 -14.55
N TYR A 172 11.04 15.92 -14.46
CA TYR A 172 12.09 14.97 -14.82
C TYR A 172 11.71 14.07 -16.00
N GLY A 173 10.46 14.09 -16.46
CA GLY A 173 9.97 13.29 -17.58
C GLY A 173 9.94 11.79 -17.33
N GLY A 174 10.00 11.37 -16.04
CA GLY A 174 9.86 9.98 -15.60
C GLY A 174 8.45 9.67 -15.09
N HIS A 175 8.28 8.49 -14.50
CA HIS A 175 7.04 8.01 -13.93
C HIS A 175 7.22 7.77 -12.43
N MET A 176 6.57 8.57 -11.58
CA MET A 176 6.41 8.29 -10.16
C MET A 176 4.93 8.07 -9.89
N VAL A 177 4.54 6.82 -9.65
CA VAL A 177 3.14 6.40 -9.67
C VAL A 177 2.72 5.89 -8.30
N ASN A 178 1.68 6.50 -7.72
CA ASN A 178 0.97 5.95 -6.57
C ASN A 178 0.13 4.74 -7.01
N LEU A 179 0.75 3.57 -7.11
CA LEU A 179 0.13 2.36 -7.66
C LEU A 179 -1.12 1.93 -6.87
N THR A 180 -1.08 2.05 -5.55
CA THR A 180 -2.20 1.67 -4.68
C THR A 180 -3.37 2.67 -4.74
N GLY A 181 -3.12 3.85 -5.28
CA GLY A 181 -4.13 4.87 -5.59
C GLY A 181 -4.85 4.65 -6.91
N LEU A 182 -4.38 3.77 -7.80
CA LEU A 182 -5.03 3.46 -9.06
C LEU A 182 -6.24 2.55 -8.86
N LEU A 183 -7.36 2.87 -9.52
CA LEU A 183 -8.65 2.18 -9.33
C LEU A 183 -8.67 0.72 -9.78
N PRO A 184 -8.04 0.28 -10.89
CA PRO A 184 -8.25 -1.08 -11.41
C PRO A 184 -7.97 -2.20 -10.41
N ALA A 185 -6.95 -2.07 -9.55
CA ALA A 185 -6.66 -3.06 -8.53
C ALA A 185 -7.68 -3.02 -7.37
N ARG A 186 -8.16 -1.84 -7.02
CA ARG A 186 -9.20 -1.65 -5.98
C ARG A 186 -10.55 -2.18 -6.43
N GLU A 187 -10.92 -1.95 -7.68
CA GLU A 187 -12.16 -2.48 -8.30
C GLU A 187 -12.14 -4.02 -8.32
N ALA A 188 -11.05 -4.64 -8.77
CA ALA A 188 -10.90 -6.10 -8.76
C ALA A 188 -11.06 -6.70 -7.36
N ARG A 189 -10.59 -6.02 -6.32
CA ARG A 189 -10.77 -6.42 -4.92
C ARG A 189 -12.23 -6.27 -4.48
N ALA A 190 -12.88 -5.16 -4.82
CA ALA A 190 -14.27 -4.90 -4.46
C ALA A 190 -15.20 -5.93 -5.10
N GLU A 191 -15.02 -6.24 -6.38
CA GLU A 191 -15.74 -7.29 -7.07
C GLU A 191 -15.57 -8.66 -6.42
N ALA A 192 -14.32 -9.02 -6.04
CA ALA A 192 -14.03 -10.26 -5.34
C ALA A 192 -14.77 -10.32 -4.00
N ALA A 193 -14.81 -9.24 -3.23
CA ALA A 193 -15.53 -9.17 -1.97
C ALA A 193 -17.03 -9.39 -2.15
N GLN A 194 -17.62 -8.79 -3.17
CA GLN A 194 -19.05 -8.99 -3.50
C GLN A 194 -19.37 -10.45 -3.86
N GLN A 195 -18.50 -11.11 -4.60
CA GLN A 195 -18.67 -12.51 -5.01
C GLN A 195 -18.52 -13.52 -3.86
N LEU A 196 -17.77 -13.18 -2.82
CA LEU A 196 -17.52 -14.05 -1.67
C LEU A 196 -18.61 -14.02 -0.61
N MET A 197 -19.50 -13.03 -0.64
CA MET A 197 -20.53 -12.84 0.38
C MET A 197 -21.91 -13.30 -0.11
N SER A 198 -22.70 -13.94 0.76
CA SER A 198 -24.13 -14.10 0.54
C SER A 198 -24.84 -12.74 0.59
N GLU A 199 -26.11 -12.71 0.20
CA GLU A 199 -26.91 -11.47 0.24
C GLU A 199 -27.02 -10.94 1.69
N GLU A 200 -27.26 -11.81 2.66
CA GLU A 200 -27.35 -11.46 4.08
C GLU A 200 -26.03 -10.90 4.59
N ALA A 201 -24.89 -11.50 4.20
CA ALA A 201 -23.57 -11.03 4.57
C ALA A 201 -23.27 -9.67 3.94
N ARG A 202 -23.68 -9.41 2.69
CA ARG A 202 -23.55 -8.09 2.05
C ARG A 202 -24.38 -7.02 2.76
N GLN A 203 -25.59 -7.36 3.18
CA GLN A 203 -26.45 -6.44 3.94
C GLN A 203 -25.88 -6.13 5.31
N GLU A 204 -25.27 -7.11 5.98
CA GLU A 204 -24.62 -6.93 7.26
C GLU A 204 -23.32 -6.12 7.15
N GLU A 205 -22.48 -6.39 6.16
CA GLU A 205 -21.26 -5.61 5.89
C GLU A 205 -21.57 -4.17 5.47
N GLY A 206 -22.54 -3.99 4.58
CA GLY A 206 -22.96 -2.72 4.06
C GLY A 206 -21.86 -1.97 3.30
N PHE A 207 -21.91 -0.64 3.34
CA PHE A 207 -20.84 0.22 2.85
C PHE A 207 -19.78 0.35 3.94
N ALA A 208 -18.68 -0.36 3.77
CA ALA A 208 -17.61 -0.46 4.75
C ALA A 208 -16.28 0.05 4.17
N ALA A 209 -15.68 1.04 4.83
CA ALA A 209 -14.50 1.74 4.35
C ALA A 209 -13.20 1.35 5.09
N HIS A 210 -13.29 0.76 6.32
CA HIS A 210 -12.13 0.60 7.17
C HIS A 210 -12.31 -0.53 8.19
N ALA A 211 -11.27 -1.35 8.37
CA ALA A 211 -11.16 -2.46 9.32
C ALA A 211 -12.36 -3.42 9.31
N SER A 212 -12.99 -3.57 8.17
CA SER A 212 -14.18 -4.36 7.89
C SER A 212 -13.85 -5.85 7.65
N MET A 213 -14.85 -6.63 7.23
CA MET A 213 -14.64 -8.01 6.78
C MET A 213 -13.49 -8.14 5.80
N ASN A 214 -13.38 -7.22 4.85
CA ASN A 214 -12.37 -7.27 3.80
C ASN A 214 -10.94 -7.13 4.37
N GLU A 215 -10.66 -6.12 5.18
CA GLU A 215 -9.33 -5.91 5.76
C GLU A 215 -9.00 -6.97 6.81
N THR A 216 -9.96 -7.31 7.65
CA THR A 216 -9.80 -8.39 8.64
C THR A 216 -9.47 -9.71 7.94
N SER A 217 -10.14 -10.04 6.84
CA SER A 217 -9.83 -11.26 6.07
C SER A 217 -8.42 -11.26 5.51
N ARG A 218 -7.98 -10.13 4.92
CA ARG A 218 -6.63 -10.02 4.37
C ARG A 218 -5.56 -10.15 5.46
N LEU A 219 -5.77 -9.55 6.63
CA LEU A 219 -4.85 -9.68 7.76
C LEU A 219 -4.86 -11.11 8.32
N LEU A 220 -6.01 -11.79 8.38
CA LEU A 220 -6.07 -13.21 8.75
C LEU A 220 -5.26 -14.11 7.80
N PHE A 221 -5.15 -13.73 6.53
CA PHE A 221 -4.33 -14.44 5.56
C PHE A 221 -2.84 -14.10 5.68
N LEU A 222 -2.51 -12.80 5.83
CA LEU A 222 -1.13 -12.32 5.80
C LEU A 222 -0.43 -12.41 7.16
N ARG A 223 -1.12 -12.05 8.24
CA ARG A 223 -0.61 -11.94 9.61
C ARG A 223 -1.65 -12.41 10.63
N PRO A 224 -2.04 -13.70 10.59
CA PRO A 224 -3.04 -14.24 11.52
C PRO A 224 -2.63 -14.11 12.99
N ASP A 225 -1.33 -14.05 13.26
CA ASP A 225 -0.73 -13.84 14.58
C ASP A 225 -1.06 -12.48 15.20
N LEU A 226 -1.43 -11.48 14.40
CA LEU A 226 -1.75 -10.11 14.85
C LEU A 226 -3.26 -9.82 14.92
N VAL A 227 -4.11 -10.71 14.42
CA VAL A 227 -5.56 -10.54 14.46
C VAL A 227 -6.13 -11.07 15.76
N GLN A 228 -6.81 -10.22 16.54
CA GLN A 228 -7.39 -10.61 17.82
C GLN A 228 -8.59 -11.55 17.62
N PRO A 229 -8.63 -12.76 18.22
CA PRO A 229 -9.70 -13.75 18.01
C PRO A 229 -11.11 -13.23 18.31
N ALA A 230 -11.21 -12.19 19.15
CA ALA A 230 -12.48 -11.54 19.51
C ALA A 230 -13.20 -10.90 18.30
N TYR A 231 -12.55 -10.74 17.15
CA TYR A 231 -13.22 -10.25 15.93
C TYR A 231 -14.46 -11.09 15.56
N LYS A 232 -14.48 -12.39 15.95
CA LYS A 232 -15.59 -13.31 15.66
C LYS A 232 -16.90 -12.91 16.39
N GLN A 233 -16.82 -12.10 17.42
CA GLN A 233 -17.96 -11.56 18.17
C GLN A 233 -18.14 -10.05 17.93
N ALA A 234 -17.43 -9.46 16.96
CA ALA A 234 -17.54 -8.04 16.65
C ALA A 234 -18.98 -7.66 16.26
N PRO A 235 -19.60 -6.69 16.95
CA PRO A 235 -20.91 -6.19 16.50
C PRO A 235 -20.75 -5.46 15.16
N PRO A 236 -21.76 -5.54 14.26
CA PRO A 236 -21.68 -4.79 13.00
C PRO A 236 -21.89 -3.29 13.24
N HIS A 237 -21.05 -2.49 12.56
CA HIS A 237 -21.21 -1.03 12.44
C HIS A 237 -21.52 -0.69 10.99
N THR A 238 -22.72 -1.06 10.55
CA THR A 238 -23.15 -1.05 9.16
C THR A 238 -23.68 0.30 8.74
N GLY A 239 -23.06 0.92 7.74
CA GLY A 239 -23.58 2.06 7.00
C GLY A 239 -24.02 1.65 5.59
N ARG A 240 -24.75 2.52 4.91
CA ARG A 240 -25.16 2.34 3.49
C ARG A 240 -24.55 3.40 2.58
N SER A 241 -23.94 4.42 3.16
CA SER A 241 -23.35 5.57 2.48
C SER A 241 -22.22 6.17 3.30
N MET A 242 -21.44 7.07 2.72
CA MET A 242 -20.43 7.83 3.45
C MET A 242 -21.06 8.71 4.56
N LEU A 243 -22.28 9.21 4.36
CA LEU A 243 -22.98 9.96 5.41
C LEU A 243 -23.30 9.09 6.62
N ASP A 244 -23.70 7.84 6.42
CA ASP A 244 -23.93 6.92 7.54
C ASP A 244 -22.63 6.64 8.27
N LEU A 245 -21.50 6.49 7.56
CA LEU A 245 -20.19 6.28 8.19
C LEU A 245 -19.77 7.49 9.03
N ILE A 246 -20.05 8.71 8.57
CA ILE A 246 -19.82 9.93 9.36
C ILE A 246 -20.60 9.85 10.69
N LEU A 247 -21.90 9.56 10.62
CA LEU A 247 -22.74 9.46 11.82
C LEU A 247 -22.28 8.37 12.77
N ILE A 248 -21.92 7.20 12.24
CA ILE A 248 -21.37 6.09 13.05
C ILE A 248 -20.07 6.50 13.73
N ALA A 249 -19.11 7.10 12.97
CA ALA A 249 -17.81 7.50 13.51
C ALA A 249 -17.90 8.64 14.52
N GLN A 250 -18.96 9.46 14.49
CA GLN A 250 -19.22 10.52 15.45
C GLN A 250 -19.72 10.01 16.80
N THR A 251 -20.24 8.78 16.88
CA THR A 251 -20.69 8.21 18.16
C THR A 251 -19.54 8.17 19.18
N GLU A 252 -19.84 8.44 20.44
CA GLU A 252 -18.83 8.57 21.50
C GLU A 252 -17.94 7.32 21.62
N HIS A 253 -18.54 6.15 21.54
CA HIS A 253 -17.86 4.86 21.72
C HIS A 253 -17.63 4.10 20.43
N TRP A 254 -17.51 4.80 19.28
CA TRP A 254 -17.16 4.13 18.04
C TRP A 254 -15.81 3.41 18.18
N PRO A 255 -15.77 2.10 17.90
CA PRO A 255 -14.58 1.28 18.22
C PRO A 255 -13.45 1.38 17.19
N GLY A 256 -13.61 2.16 16.11
CA GLY A 256 -12.56 2.33 15.10
C GLY A 256 -12.71 1.42 13.87
N TYR A 257 -13.86 0.86 13.59
CA TYR A 257 -14.11 0.08 12.37
C TYR A 257 -15.54 0.29 11.85
N PHE A 258 -15.75 -0.08 10.58
CA PHE A 258 -17.06 -0.10 9.93
C PHE A 258 -17.35 -1.51 9.39
N GLY A 259 -18.63 -1.78 9.09
CA GLY A 259 -19.05 -3.07 8.58
C GLY A 259 -19.02 -4.17 9.66
N SER A 260 -18.71 -5.38 9.25
CA SER A 260 -18.83 -6.57 10.10
C SER A 260 -17.54 -7.44 10.08
N PRO A 261 -16.52 -7.14 10.88
CA PRO A 261 -15.30 -7.94 10.96
C PRO A 261 -15.55 -9.43 11.22
N ARG A 262 -16.65 -9.78 11.93
CA ARG A 262 -16.99 -11.17 12.27
C ARG A 262 -17.24 -12.07 11.06
N LEU A 263 -17.54 -11.48 9.89
CA LEU A 263 -17.72 -12.21 8.62
C LEU A 263 -16.37 -12.62 7.98
N ALA A 264 -15.25 -12.16 8.54
CA ALA A 264 -13.94 -12.38 7.96
C ALA A 264 -13.47 -13.84 8.10
N SER A 265 -12.68 -14.27 7.12
CA SER A 265 -11.98 -15.55 7.16
C SER A 265 -10.66 -15.50 6.42
N ALA A 266 -9.69 -16.34 6.81
CA ALA A 266 -8.41 -16.46 6.11
C ALA A 266 -8.58 -16.94 4.64
N ALA A 267 -9.57 -17.79 4.37
CA ALA A 267 -9.87 -18.28 3.02
C ALA A 267 -10.40 -17.14 2.11
N ALA A 268 -11.30 -16.30 2.63
CA ALA A 268 -11.73 -15.08 1.94
C ALA A 268 -10.54 -14.14 1.73
N GLY A 269 -9.70 -13.97 2.73
CA GLY A 269 -8.48 -13.15 2.67
C GLY A 269 -7.53 -13.60 1.56
N ALA A 270 -7.28 -14.90 1.45
CA ALA A 270 -6.44 -15.46 0.37
C ALA A 270 -7.01 -15.16 -1.03
N THR A 271 -8.34 -15.27 -1.21
CA THR A 271 -8.99 -14.98 -2.49
C THR A 271 -8.96 -13.48 -2.83
N LEU A 272 -9.26 -12.62 -1.85
CA LEU A 272 -9.20 -11.16 -1.99
C LEU A 272 -7.80 -10.70 -2.32
N TRP A 273 -6.81 -11.24 -1.60
CA TRP A 273 -5.40 -10.92 -1.81
C TRP A 273 -4.94 -11.30 -3.21
N LYS A 274 -5.18 -12.55 -3.62
CA LYS A 274 -4.77 -13.05 -4.93
C LYS A 274 -5.31 -12.19 -6.07
N ARG A 275 -6.59 -11.79 -6.03
CA ARG A 275 -7.19 -10.95 -7.09
C ARG A 275 -6.62 -9.53 -7.06
N PHE A 276 -6.47 -8.96 -5.87
CA PHE A 276 -5.93 -7.62 -5.70
C PHE A 276 -4.48 -7.54 -6.16
N SER A 277 -3.61 -8.41 -5.64
CA SER A 277 -2.17 -8.37 -5.94
C SER A 277 -1.88 -8.71 -7.40
N ALA A 278 -2.60 -9.67 -8.00
CA ALA A 278 -2.44 -10.00 -9.41
C ALA A 278 -2.77 -8.79 -10.30
N ARG A 279 -3.89 -8.09 -10.05
CA ARG A 279 -4.25 -6.90 -10.83
C ARG A 279 -3.32 -5.72 -10.54
N PHE A 280 -2.86 -5.56 -9.32
CA PHE A 280 -1.87 -4.57 -8.94
C PHE A 280 -0.55 -4.75 -9.71
N VAL A 281 -0.02 -5.97 -9.74
CA VAL A 281 1.19 -6.31 -10.48
C VAL A 281 0.97 -6.12 -11.98
N GLU A 282 -0.13 -6.60 -12.54
CA GLU A 282 -0.46 -6.45 -13.94
C GLU A 282 -0.46 -4.98 -14.38
N VAL A 283 -1.11 -4.09 -13.62
CA VAL A 283 -1.14 -2.65 -13.91
C VAL A 283 0.26 -2.04 -13.87
N ALA A 284 1.07 -2.39 -12.87
CA ALA A 284 2.44 -1.91 -12.77
C ALA A 284 3.29 -2.33 -13.99
N LEU A 285 3.16 -3.58 -14.43
CA LEU A 285 3.88 -4.07 -15.60
C LEU A 285 3.39 -3.41 -16.91
N GLN A 286 2.08 -3.15 -17.03
CA GLN A 286 1.53 -2.40 -18.18
C GLN A 286 2.09 -0.98 -18.26
N ILE A 287 2.31 -0.30 -17.12
CA ILE A 287 2.96 1.02 -17.08
C ILE A 287 4.41 0.92 -17.58
N LEU A 288 5.15 -0.11 -17.15
CA LEU A 288 6.50 -0.35 -17.67
C LEU A 288 6.52 -0.69 -19.18
N ASP A 289 5.40 -1.17 -19.73
CA ASP A 289 5.18 -1.43 -21.17
C ASP A 289 4.66 -0.21 -21.94
N GLY A 290 4.53 0.96 -21.30
CA GLY A 290 4.15 2.22 -21.93
C GLY A 290 2.69 2.62 -21.77
N LEU A 291 1.93 1.97 -20.87
CA LEU A 291 0.61 2.48 -20.49
C LEU A 291 0.78 3.83 -19.78
N ASP A 292 0.10 4.85 -20.25
CA ASP A 292 0.13 6.19 -19.63
C ASP A 292 -0.70 6.16 -18.31
N ASP A 293 0.01 6.15 -17.19
CA ASP A 293 -0.58 6.11 -15.84
C ASP A 293 -1.43 7.36 -15.51
N ARG A 294 -1.18 8.50 -16.17
CA ARG A 294 -1.93 9.75 -15.97
C ARG A 294 -3.33 9.71 -16.60
N GLN A 295 -3.58 8.80 -17.55
CA GLN A 295 -4.90 8.56 -18.12
C GLN A 295 -5.71 7.55 -17.29
N MET A 296 -5.09 6.93 -16.29
CA MET A 296 -5.79 5.99 -15.41
C MET A 296 -6.60 6.74 -14.35
N LYS A 297 -7.76 6.18 -14.00
CA LYS A 297 -8.58 6.72 -12.91
C LYS A 297 -7.86 6.58 -11.58
N ARG A 298 -7.72 7.68 -10.87
CA ARG A 298 -7.11 7.75 -9.54
C ARG A 298 -8.18 7.82 -8.45
N LEU A 299 -7.95 7.20 -7.32
CA LEU A 299 -8.86 7.21 -6.17
C LEU A 299 -9.14 8.65 -5.69
N GLY A 300 -8.09 9.48 -5.63
CA GLY A 300 -8.21 10.88 -5.22
C GLY A 300 -9.17 11.69 -6.10
N ASP A 301 -9.24 11.39 -7.39
CA ASP A 301 -10.14 12.09 -8.32
C ASP A 301 -11.60 11.65 -8.16
N VAL A 302 -11.81 10.34 -8.04
CA VAL A 302 -13.17 9.79 -7.88
C VAL A 302 -13.79 10.17 -6.54
N THR A 303 -13.00 10.09 -5.46
CA THR A 303 -13.51 10.41 -4.12
C THR A 303 -13.87 11.89 -3.95
N ARG A 304 -13.23 12.80 -4.67
CA ARG A 304 -13.58 14.23 -4.66
C ARG A 304 -14.95 14.54 -5.25
N THR A 305 -15.49 13.69 -6.07
CA THR A 305 -16.84 13.87 -6.64
C THR A 305 -17.96 13.55 -5.62
N ILE A 306 -17.62 12.97 -4.48
CA ILE A 306 -18.56 12.61 -3.41
C ILE A 306 -18.64 13.78 -2.43
N ALA A 307 -19.78 14.48 -2.37
CA ALA A 307 -19.97 15.67 -1.54
C ALA A 307 -19.64 15.44 -0.05
N ALA A 308 -19.97 14.26 0.50
CA ALA A 308 -19.67 13.91 1.88
C ALA A 308 -18.14 13.86 2.16
N ASN A 309 -17.34 13.43 1.19
CA ASN A 309 -15.88 13.43 1.31
C ASN A 309 -15.30 14.85 1.36
N ALA A 310 -15.87 15.79 0.64
CA ALA A 310 -15.45 17.19 0.70
C ALA A 310 -15.56 17.79 2.12
N THR A 311 -16.59 17.40 2.87
CA THR A 311 -16.76 17.82 4.27
C THR A 311 -15.64 17.25 5.15
N ILE A 312 -15.33 15.96 5.02
CA ILE A 312 -14.25 15.29 5.75
C ILE A 312 -12.90 15.92 5.40
N ASP A 313 -12.62 16.08 4.11
CA ASP A 313 -11.34 16.62 3.62
C ASP A 313 -11.12 18.07 4.08
N ASN A 314 -12.18 18.89 4.06
CA ASN A 314 -12.09 20.29 4.53
C ASN A 314 -11.84 20.36 6.04
N ALA A 315 -12.50 19.54 6.84
CA ALA A 315 -12.27 19.47 8.28
C ALA A 315 -10.84 19.02 8.61
N ALA A 316 -10.32 18.02 7.88
CA ALA A 316 -8.94 17.55 8.02
C ALA A 316 -7.92 18.64 7.66
N LEU A 317 -8.12 19.36 6.55
CA LEU A 317 -7.25 20.47 6.15
C LEU A 317 -7.31 21.66 7.13
N GLU A 318 -8.44 21.92 7.78
CA GLU A 318 -8.54 22.93 8.84
C GLU A 318 -7.76 22.50 10.08
N HIS A 319 -7.87 21.24 10.49
CA HIS A 319 -7.05 20.68 11.55
C HIS A 319 -5.54 20.77 11.23
N ASP A 320 -5.15 20.47 10.00
CA ASP A 320 -3.77 20.62 9.51
C ASP A 320 -3.26 22.06 9.64
N ARG A 321 -4.07 23.06 9.25
CA ARG A 321 -3.74 24.49 9.40
C ARG A 321 -3.55 24.86 10.87
N SER A 322 -4.45 24.43 11.74
CA SER A 322 -4.33 24.66 13.18
C SER A 322 -3.05 24.08 13.76
N SER A 323 -2.71 22.85 13.34
CA SER A 323 -1.48 22.16 13.78
C SER A 323 -0.22 22.88 13.26
N ALA A 324 -0.23 23.34 12.01
CA ALA A 324 0.85 24.13 11.43
C ALA A 324 1.08 25.42 12.21
N SER A 325 0.00 26.20 12.46
CA SER A 325 0.08 27.46 13.20
C SER A 325 0.69 27.28 14.60
N LYS A 326 0.32 26.22 15.32
CA LYS A 326 0.91 25.92 16.63
C LYS A 326 2.42 25.67 16.54
N GLN A 327 2.86 24.94 15.51
CA GLN A 327 4.27 24.63 15.31
C GLN A 327 5.07 25.88 14.92
N GLU A 328 4.54 26.71 14.02
CA GLU A 328 5.14 27.98 13.60
C GLU A 328 5.23 28.99 14.77
N GLU A 329 4.17 29.10 15.58
CA GLU A 329 4.21 29.97 16.77
C GLU A 329 5.30 29.52 17.75
N TRP A 330 5.45 28.21 17.95
CA TRP A 330 6.52 27.68 18.79
C TRP A 330 7.90 28.01 18.20
N LEU A 331 8.12 27.80 16.89
CA LEU A 331 9.37 28.12 16.21
C LEU A 331 9.72 29.61 16.37
N ARG A 332 8.75 30.50 16.08
CA ARG A 332 8.91 31.95 16.30
C ARG A 332 9.28 32.28 17.75
N SER A 333 8.64 31.65 18.71
CA SER A 333 8.94 31.87 20.14
C SER A 333 10.38 31.49 20.53
N LYS A 334 11.04 30.66 19.69
CA LYS A 334 12.43 30.20 19.85
C LYS A 334 13.43 30.90 18.93
N GLY A 335 12.98 31.78 18.03
CA GLY A 335 13.84 32.40 17.02
C GLY A 335 14.41 31.39 16.00
N LEU A 336 13.63 30.37 15.64
CA LEU A 336 14.02 29.27 14.74
C LEU A 336 13.36 29.37 13.35
N GLU A 337 12.97 30.56 12.92
CA GLU A 337 12.43 30.82 11.57
C GLU A 337 13.53 31.10 10.56
#